data_b9768c4af6e066a23935cd14addcec71
#
_entry.id   b9768c4af6e066a23935cd14addcec71
#
_cell.length_a   1.000
_cell.length_b   1.000
_cell.length_c   1.000
_cell.angle_alpha   90.00
_cell.angle_beta   90.00
_cell.angle_gamma   90.00
#
_symmetry.space_group_name_H-M   'P 1'
#
loop_
_entity.id
_entity.type
_entity.pdbx_description
1 polymer ?
#
loop_
_entity_poly.entity_id
_entity_poly.type
_entity_poly.pdbx_seq_one_letter_code
_entity_poly.pdbx_strand_id
1 'polypeptide(L)'
;MRNYIYDNYTIKELEQILSFTQYNDNGYPTSNCIAKGKLNNIFFKKLNLTKIQKLYNSDYLSLFNEYYTILNKIIKTNRIFGIVQNEEGIFEFSALLDESKLLDDGNSFEWVEILNLFDKILIDINACVRYNDISEEKIGFETAIWNFTIDGVLFDLDPPKILKNDIDSSFTRKDDADHKKRTLYRSFDEIGMKFNLLVTLILGEKHNSFIVKNQPNNYIEILVERIIKSSTTDLIKNQIIDNLVNGILGKENFIGHPIEIVRREIMIREKGNDKIFIFVAGTSESGKSGGINYLKDNYSEIQHIKIRDVFPKVYEDTFSKLSFEEWQNFEENRDLNNFWKLFINKVYEMTDDDKHIIILDTMYGVQGMIELYNILGDKVNLLYIDAPFNDRVIREYDRLRKDSINGTRKADLTITVEDIIERTIKKDRKKNKKGADKLPLLRYNVDGSSIEIGGRGEQFTTIINNDGTIDDFHIMLDNYINSKLVKSREYAKELKK
;
A
#
# COMPACT_ATOMS: atom_id res chain seq x y z
N MET A 1 -11.76 -43.66 -21.52
CA MET A 1 -11.31 -42.88 -20.39
C MET A 1 -9.78 -42.93 -20.35
N ARG A 2 -9.11 -41.80 -20.19
CA ARG A 2 -7.66 -41.74 -20.06
C ARG A 2 -7.33 -41.53 -18.58
N ASN A 3 -6.52 -42.43 -18.02
CA ASN A 3 -6.05 -42.34 -16.64
C ASN A 3 -4.54 -42.25 -16.68
N TYR A 4 -3.97 -41.43 -15.80
CA TYR A 4 -2.52 -41.26 -15.67
C TYR A 4 -2.07 -41.71 -14.31
N ILE A 5 -1.18 -42.65 -14.27
CA ILE A 5 -0.58 -43.19 -13.04
C ILE A 5 0.90 -42.84 -13.04
N TYR A 6 1.37 -42.23 -11.96
CA TYR A 6 2.73 -41.72 -11.85
C TYR A 6 3.62 -42.59 -10.90
N ASP A 7 3.01 -43.55 -10.21
CA ASP A 7 3.68 -44.38 -9.21
C ASP A 7 3.24 -45.83 -9.30
N ASN A 8 3.71 -46.68 -8.37
CA ASN A 8 3.47 -48.11 -8.31
C ASN A 8 2.01 -48.53 -8.00
N TYR A 9 1.09 -47.63 -8.08
CA TYR A 9 -0.35 -47.93 -7.95
C TYR A 9 -0.98 -48.32 -9.28
N THR A 10 -1.96 -49.20 -9.20
CA THR A 10 -2.85 -49.49 -10.34
C THR A 10 -4.10 -48.63 -10.25
N ILE A 11 -4.78 -48.40 -11.37
CA ILE A 11 -6.07 -47.71 -11.41
C ILE A 11 -7.06 -48.35 -10.45
N LYS A 12 -7.10 -49.68 -10.43
CA LYS A 12 -8.00 -50.45 -9.56
C LYS A 12 -7.73 -50.21 -8.07
N GLU A 13 -6.48 -50.08 -7.66
CA GLU A 13 -6.11 -49.79 -6.28
C GLU A 13 -6.54 -48.36 -5.90
N LEU A 14 -6.35 -47.38 -6.75
CA LEU A 14 -6.81 -45.99 -6.51
C LEU A 14 -8.33 -45.90 -6.48
N GLU A 15 -9.05 -46.59 -7.35
CA GLU A 15 -10.52 -46.69 -7.32
C GLU A 15 -11.04 -47.38 -6.05
N GLN A 16 -10.34 -48.41 -5.55
CA GLN A 16 -10.68 -49.06 -4.29
C GLN A 16 -10.58 -48.08 -3.10
N ILE A 17 -9.62 -47.16 -3.10
CA ILE A 17 -9.50 -46.13 -2.06
C ILE A 17 -10.79 -45.30 -1.99
N LEU A 18 -11.39 -44.96 -3.12
CA LEU A 18 -12.63 -44.19 -3.18
C LEU A 18 -13.80 -44.97 -2.58
N SER A 19 -13.85 -46.30 -2.75
CA SER A 19 -14.96 -47.13 -2.24
C SER A 19 -14.94 -47.31 -0.72
N PHE A 20 -13.79 -47.08 -0.05
CA PHE A 20 -13.64 -47.21 1.40
C PHE A 20 -13.79 -45.87 2.16
N THR A 21 -13.89 -44.75 1.44
CA THR A 21 -13.90 -43.42 2.07
C THR A 21 -15.28 -42.80 1.95
N GLN A 22 -15.92 -42.49 3.09
CA GLN A 22 -17.09 -41.60 3.09
C GLN A 22 -16.61 -40.19 2.75
N TYR A 23 -17.12 -39.66 1.64
CA TYR A 23 -16.86 -38.26 1.29
C TYR A 23 -17.55 -37.36 2.31
N ASN A 24 -16.82 -36.54 3.00
CA ASN A 24 -17.41 -35.39 3.67
C ASN A 24 -17.61 -34.29 2.61
N ASP A 25 -18.83 -34.16 2.12
CA ASP A 25 -19.26 -33.07 1.22
C ASP A 25 -19.17 -31.68 1.88
N ASN A 26 -18.80 -31.63 3.16
CA ASN A 26 -18.72 -30.41 3.98
C ASN A 26 -17.35 -29.69 3.88
N GLY A 27 -16.43 -30.12 3.07
CA GLY A 27 -15.24 -29.34 2.75
C GLY A 27 -15.62 -28.14 1.88
N TYR A 28 -15.24 -26.94 2.29
CA TYR A 28 -15.40 -25.71 1.49
C TYR A 28 -15.05 -25.97 0.04
N PRO A 29 -16.00 -25.91 -0.91
CA PRO A 29 -15.71 -26.16 -2.30
C PRO A 29 -14.76 -25.03 -2.77
N THR A 30 -13.51 -25.38 -2.95
CA THR A 30 -12.62 -24.50 -3.71
C THR A 30 -13.17 -24.42 -5.14
N SER A 31 -12.81 -23.39 -5.86
CA SER A 31 -13.36 -23.16 -7.18
C SER A 31 -13.23 -24.37 -8.14
N ASN A 32 -12.31 -25.30 -7.90
CA ASN A 32 -12.00 -26.45 -8.75
C ASN A 32 -12.19 -27.82 -8.06
N CYS A 33 -12.42 -27.88 -6.76
CA CYS A 33 -12.57 -29.12 -6.01
C CYS A 33 -13.93 -29.15 -5.31
N ILE A 34 -14.66 -30.29 -5.39
CA ILE A 34 -15.98 -30.48 -4.78
C ILE A 34 -15.99 -31.42 -3.60
N ALA A 35 -14.97 -32.28 -3.46
CA ALA A 35 -14.83 -33.17 -2.30
C ALA A 35 -13.37 -33.51 -2.06
N LYS A 36 -13.00 -33.74 -0.79
CA LYS A 36 -11.67 -34.14 -0.37
C LYS A 36 -11.76 -35.29 0.62
N GLY A 37 -10.77 -36.16 0.62
CA GLY A 37 -10.66 -37.24 1.58
C GLY A 37 -9.23 -37.71 1.77
N LYS A 38 -9.01 -38.49 2.84
CA LYS A 38 -7.72 -39.14 3.10
C LYS A 38 -7.91 -40.58 3.53
N LEU A 39 -7.03 -41.46 3.07
CA LEU A 39 -6.92 -42.83 3.53
C LEU A 39 -5.43 -43.21 3.65
N ASN A 40 -5.00 -43.65 4.82
CA ASN A 40 -3.60 -43.92 5.10
C ASN A 40 -2.73 -42.69 4.79
N ASN A 41 -1.75 -42.82 3.91
CA ASN A 41 -0.82 -41.76 3.47
C ASN A 41 -1.23 -41.13 2.14
N ILE A 42 -2.47 -41.34 1.71
CA ILE A 42 -3.01 -40.83 0.45
C ILE A 42 -4.06 -39.78 0.74
N PHE A 43 -3.88 -38.62 0.14
CA PHE A 43 -4.88 -37.59 0.04
C PHE A 43 -5.50 -37.64 -1.35
N PHE A 44 -6.81 -37.44 -1.47
CA PHE A 44 -7.45 -37.30 -2.77
C PHE A 44 -8.44 -36.14 -2.79
N LYS A 45 -8.60 -35.58 -3.97
CA LYS A 45 -9.59 -34.53 -4.24
C LYS A 45 -10.40 -34.88 -5.47
N LYS A 46 -11.74 -34.66 -5.40
CA LYS A 46 -12.66 -34.76 -6.53
C LYS A 46 -12.77 -33.41 -7.19
N LEU A 47 -12.46 -33.33 -8.47
CA LEU A 47 -12.42 -32.09 -9.21
C LEU A 47 -13.81 -31.72 -9.73
N ASN A 48 -14.08 -30.41 -9.83
CA ASN A 48 -15.34 -29.88 -10.35
C ASN A 48 -15.35 -29.91 -11.89
N LEU A 49 -15.87 -31.02 -12.45
CA LEU A 49 -15.95 -31.23 -13.90
C LEU A 49 -16.67 -30.11 -14.65
N THR A 50 -17.79 -29.63 -14.12
CA THR A 50 -18.58 -28.58 -14.78
C THR A 50 -17.77 -27.29 -14.95
N LYS A 51 -16.98 -26.96 -13.93
CA LYS A 51 -16.12 -25.77 -13.96
C LYS A 51 -14.91 -26.01 -14.85
N ILE A 52 -14.27 -27.17 -14.74
CA ILE A 52 -13.13 -27.56 -15.56
C ILE A 52 -13.50 -27.55 -17.04
N GLN A 53 -14.61 -28.15 -17.44
CA GLN A 53 -15.07 -28.13 -18.81
C GLN A 53 -15.41 -26.76 -19.36
N LYS A 54 -15.81 -25.82 -18.50
CA LYS A 54 -16.01 -24.40 -18.88
C LYS A 54 -14.69 -23.64 -19.05
N LEU A 55 -13.67 -24.02 -18.31
CA LEU A 55 -12.38 -23.33 -18.27
C LEU A 55 -11.39 -23.85 -19.31
N TYR A 56 -11.50 -25.10 -19.73
CA TYR A 56 -10.51 -25.75 -20.58
C TYR A 56 -11.15 -26.25 -21.90
N ASN A 57 -10.57 -25.89 -23.03
CA ASN A 57 -10.98 -26.37 -24.38
C ASN A 57 -10.40 -27.73 -24.71
N SER A 58 -9.44 -28.20 -23.93
CA SER A 58 -8.70 -29.45 -24.15
C SER A 58 -9.04 -30.50 -23.11
N ASP A 59 -8.64 -31.70 -23.35
CA ASP A 59 -8.71 -32.78 -22.37
C ASP A 59 -7.89 -32.43 -21.15
N TYR A 60 -8.58 -32.10 -20.06
CA TYR A 60 -7.96 -31.68 -18.79
C TYR A 60 -6.96 -32.71 -18.26
N LEU A 61 -7.27 -33.99 -18.38
CA LEU A 61 -6.38 -35.07 -17.92
C LEU A 61 -5.05 -35.06 -18.67
N SER A 62 -5.11 -34.91 -19.98
CA SER A 62 -3.91 -34.81 -20.79
C SER A 62 -3.08 -33.58 -20.46
N LEU A 63 -3.75 -32.44 -20.26
CA LEU A 63 -3.13 -31.18 -19.92
C LEU A 63 -2.49 -31.23 -18.55
N PHE A 64 -3.19 -31.76 -17.54
CA PHE A 64 -2.64 -31.94 -16.20
C PHE A 64 -1.42 -32.88 -16.20
N ASN A 65 -1.51 -34.01 -16.92
CA ASN A 65 -0.39 -34.94 -17.05
C ASN A 65 0.85 -34.27 -17.63
N GLU A 66 0.68 -33.51 -18.67
CA GLU A 66 1.79 -32.80 -19.31
C GLU A 66 2.38 -31.76 -18.36
N TYR A 67 1.54 -30.93 -17.77
CA TYR A 67 1.94 -29.91 -16.80
C TYR A 67 2.69 -30.52 -15.62
N TYR A 68 2.12 -31.54 -14.98
CA TYR A 68 2.75 -32.21 -13.84
C TYR A 68 4.10 -32.84 -14.23
N THR A 69 4.16 -33.50 -15.38
CA THR A 69 5.39 -34.15 -15.86
C THR A 69 6.53 -33.14 -16.09
N ILE A 70 6.19 -31.95 -16.61
CA ILE A 70 7.18 -30.88 -16.81
C ILE A 70 7.55 -30.26 -15.47
N LEU A 71 6.55 -29.84 -14.70
CA LEU A 71 6.74 -29.08 -13.46
C LEU A 71 7.56 -29.89 -12.43
N ASN A 72 7.25 -31.17 -12.24
CA ASN A 72 7.93 -32.04 -11.29
C ASN A 72 9.43 -32.30 -11.64
N LYS A 73 9.85 -32.02 -12.88
CA LYS A 73 11.28 -32.03 -13.26
C LYS A 73 12.00 -30.74 -12.93
N ILE A 74 11.26 -29.67 -12.77
CA ILE A 74 11.81 -28.31 -12.64
C ILE A 74 11.81 -27.85 -11.19
N ILE A 75 10.72 -28.12 -10.45
CA ILE A 75 10.56 -27.71 -9.06
C ILE A 75 10.10 -28.88 -8.19
N LYS A 76 10.24 -28.71 -6.87
CA LYS A 76 9.80 -29.72 -5.90
C LYS A 76 8.28 -29.63 -5.72
N THR A 77 7.54 -30.62 -6.23
CA THR A 77 6.09 -30.74 -6.06
C THR A 77 5.74 -31.86 -5.09
N ASN A 78 4.51 -31.82 -4.56
CA ASN A 78 3.94 -32.98 -3.88
C ASN A 78 3.85 -34.16 -4.85
N ARG A 79 4.04 -35.35 -4.31
CA ARG A 79 3.99 -36.59 -5.08
C ARG A 79 2.55 -36.90 -5.46
N ILE A 80 2.25 -36.88 -6.76
CA ILE A 80 0.98 -37.31 -7.32
C ILE A 80 1.09 -38.80 -7.65
N PHE A 81 0.17 -39.60 -7.15
CA PHE A 81 0.10 -41.03 -7.44
C PHE A 81 -0.67 -41.32 -8.73
N GLY A 82 -1.67 -40.50 -9.00
CA GLY A 82 -2.44 -40.62 -10.23
C GLY A 82 -3.58 -39.62 -10.34
N ILE A 83 -4.11 -39.53 -11.54
CA ILE A 83 -5.36 -38.82 -11.82
C ILE A 83 -6.26 -39.78 -12.61
N VAL A 84 -7.45 -40.04 -12.07
CA VAL A 84 -8.36 -41.09 -12.54
C VAL A 84 -9.71 -40.46 -12.85
N GLN A 85 -10.26 -40.83 -13.98
CA GLN A 85 -11.64 -40.48 -14.37
C GLN A 85 -12.52 -41.74 -14.36
N ASN A 86 -13.57 -41.70 -13.56
CA ASN A 86 -14.63 -42.71 -13.53
C ASN A 86 -16.01 -42.09 -13.75
N GLU A 87 -17.09 -42.87 -13.55
CA GLU A 87 -18.49 -42.40 -13.67
C GLU A 87 -18.83 -41.28 -12.67
N GLU A 88 -18.18 -41.23 -11.53
CA GLU A 88 -18.42 -40.24 -10.47
C GLU A 88 -17.67 -38.91 -10.70
N GLY A 89 -16.61 -38.88 -11.53
CA GLY A 89 -15.87 -37.68 -11.84
C GLY A 89 -14.36 -37.89 -12.09
N ILE A 90 -13.61 -36.81 -11.91
CA ILE A 90 -12.15 -36.83 -11.97
C ILE A 90 -11.62 -36.69 -10.54
N PHE A 91 -10.69 -37.58 -10.21
CA PHE A 91 -10.04 -37.64 -8.89
C PHE A 91 -8.52 -37.54 -9.05
N GLU A 92 -7.93 -36.65 -8.28
CA GLU A 92 -6.48 -36.55 -8.11
C GLU A 92 -6.09 -37.21 -6.80
N PHE A 93 -5.05 -38.07 -6.84
CA PHE A 93 -4.50 -38.76 -5.69
C PHE A 93 -3.07 -38.30 -5.46
N SER A 94 -2.77 -37.86 -4.26
CA SER A 94 -1.44 -37.36 -3.89
C SER A 94 -1.00 -37.88 -2.52
N ALA A 95 0.28 -37.72 -2.21
CA ALA A 95 0.79 -38.01 -0.89
C ALA A 95 0.15 -37.10 0.16
N LEU A 96 -0.22 -37.69 1.29
CA LEU A 96 -0.68 -36.93 2.46
C LEU A 96 0.49 -36.10 3.00
N LEU A 97 0.28 -34.82 3.17
CA LEU A 97 1.27 -33.89 3.73
C LEU A 97 1.23 -33.92 5.26
N ASP A 98 2.36 -33.62 5.86
CA ASP A 98 2.45 -33.36 7.30
C ASP A 98 1.76 -32.03 7.63
N GLU A 99 0.68 -32.11 8.40
CA GLU A 99 -0.12 -30.93 8.76
C GLU A 99 0.69 -29.88 9.52
N SER A 100 1.74 -30.27 10.26
CA SER A 100 2.63 -29.33 10.96
C SER A 100 3.50 -28.46 10.03
N LYS A 101 3.61 -28.86 8.75
CA LYS A 101 4.37 -28.14 7.73
C LYS A 101 3.51 -27.23 6.85
N LEU A 102 2.20 -27.26 7.01
CA LEU A 102 1.29 -26.41 6.24
C LEU A 102 1.25 -25.00 6.81
N LEU A 103 1.24 -24.01 5.93
CA LEU A 103 1.06 -22.61 6.30
C LEU A 103 -0.43 -22.34 6.49
N ASP A 104 -0.98 -22.88 7.57
CA ASP A 104 -2.40 -22.93 7.87
C ASP A 104 -2.65 -22.50 9.33
N ASP A 105 -3.93 -22.34 9.69
CA ASP A 105 -4.38 -21.88 11.00
C ASP A 105 -3.81 -22.72 12.15
N GLY A 106 -3.30 -22.02 13.14
CA GLY A 106 -2.76 -22.63 14.35
C GLY A 106 -1.30 -23.04 14.28
N ASN A 107 -0.67 -23.06 13.10
CA ASN A 107 0.75 -23.30 12.95
C ASN A 107 1.57 -22.02 13.19
N SER A 108 2.79 -22.19 13.67
CA SER A 108 3.71 -21.07 13.89
C SER A 108 5.11 -21.42 13.39
N PHE A 109 5.73 -20.45 12.71
CA PHE A 109 7.04 -20.60 12.08
C PHE A 109 7.96 -19.46 12.48
N GLU A 110 9.26 -19.72 12.52
CA GLU A 110 10.27 -18.69 12.70
C GLU A 110 10.39 -17.84 11.42
N TRP A 111 10.70 -16.57 11.56
CA TRP A 111 10.92 -15.69 10.40
C TRP A 111 11.94 -16.25 9.40
N VAL A 112 13.00 -16.88 9.89
CA VAL A 112 14.03 -17.49 9.04
C VAL A 112 13.47 -18.62 8.18
N GLU A 113 12.50 -19.39 8.66
CA GLU A 113 11.86 -20.47 7.89
C GLU A 113 10.99 -19.88 6.78
N ILE A 114 10.22 -18.82 7.08
CA ILE A 114 9.43 -18.08 6.09
C ILE A 114 10.33 -17.44 5.03
N LEU A 115 11.46 -16.86 5.43
CA LEU A 115 12.41 -16.26 4.50
C LEU A 115 13.07 -17.31 3.58
N ASN A 116 13.40 -18.49 4.12
CA ASN A 116 13.93 -19.60 3.33
C ASN A 116 12.89 -20.12 2.33
N LEU A 117 11.62 -20.22 2.73
CA LEU A 117 10.53 -20.57 1.82
C LEU A 117 10.39 -19.52 0.71
N PHE A 118 10.43 -18.23 1.06
CA PHE A 118 10.37 -17.15 0.08
C PHE A 118 11.50 -17.23 -0.95
N ASP A 119 12.74 -17.43 -0.48
CA ASP A 119 13.90 -17.63 -1.36
C ASP A 119 13.70 -18.85 -2.28
N LYS A 120 13.16 -19.96 -1.73
CA LYS A 120 12.87 -21.17 -2.51
C LYS A 120 11.84 -20.90 -3.61
N ILE A 121 10.78 -20.16 -3.32
CA ILE A 121 9.78 -19.80 -4.34
C ILE A 121 10.41 -18.92 -5.43
N LEU A 122 11.29 -17.99 -5.08
CA LEU A 122 12.01 -17.18 -6.08
C LEU A 122 12.93 -18.06 -6.98
N ILE A 123 13.58 -19.07 -6.39
CA ILE A 123 14.37 -20.05 -7.15
C ILE A 123 13.47 -20.84 -8.11
N ASP A 124 12.31 -21.28 -7.66
CA ASP A 124 11.36 -22.05 -8.46
C ASP A 124 10.77 -21.20 -9.62
N ILE A 125 10.45 -19.94 -9.36
CA ILE A 125 10.06 -18.97 -10.41
C ILE A 125 11.18 -18.89 -11.45
N ASN A 126 12.42 -18.70 -11.04
CA ASN A 126 13.53 -18.58 -11.97
C ASN A 126 13.76 -19.88 -12.77
N ALA A 127 13.57 -21.04 -12.17
CA ALA A 127 13.65 -22.33 -12.86
C ALA A 127 12.59 -22.46 -13.96
N CYS A 128 11.34 -22.03 -13.68
CA CYS A 128 10.27 -21.99 -14.69
C CYS A 128 10.56 -20.96 -15.79
N VAL A 129 11.08 -19.78 -15.45
CA VAL A 129 11.46 -18.77 -16.44
C VAL A 129 12.53 -19.32 -17.39
N ARG A 130 13.57 -19.95 -16.87
CA ARG A 130 14.61 -20.55 -17.70
C ARG A 130 14.08 -21.67 -18.60
N TYR A 131 13.16 -22.49 -18.09
CA TYR A 131 12.48 -23.47 -18.92
C TYR A 131 11.71 -22.79 -20.04
N ASN A 132 10.96 -21.74 -19.72
CA ASN A 132 10.15 -20.98 -20.67
C ASN A 132 10.99 -20.27 -21.75
N ASP A 133 12.24 -19.91 -21.46
CA ASP A 133 13.13 -19.27 -22.44
C ASP A 133 13.56 -20.22 -23.57
N ILE A 134 13.63 -21.52 -23.29
CA ILE A 134 14.14 -22.52 -24.23
C ILE A 134 13.08 -23.49 -24.76
N SER A 135 11.87 -23.49 -24.18
CA SER A 135 10.77 -24.39 -24.55
C SER A 135 9.72 -23.66 -25.39
N GLU A 136 9.10 -24.39 -26.32
CA GLU A 136 7.91 -23.90 -27.04
C GLU A 136 6.70 -23.80 -26.10
N GLU A 137 6.58 -24.74 -25.17
CA GLU A 137 5.57 -24.74 -24.13
C GLU A 137 6.01 -23.85 -22.96
N LYS A 138 5.13 -22.98 -22.50
CA LYS A 138 5.39 -22.12 -21.36
C LYS A 138 4.63 -22.62 -20.15
N ILE A 139 5.26 -22.66 -18.99
CA ILE A 139 4.65 -23.09 -17.74
C ILE A 139 4.75 -22.03 -16.66
N GLY A 140 3.83 -22.10 -15.71
CA GLY A 140 3.85 -21.34 -14.47
C GLY A 140 3.30 -22.20 -13.33
N PHE A 141 3.24 -21.62 -12.13
CA PHE A 141 2.58 -22.24 -10.98
C PHE A 141 1.96 -21.16 -10.10
N GLU A 142 1.07 -21.53 -9.22
CA GLU A 142 0.49 -20.59 -8.28
C GLU A 142 1.46 -20.33 -7.12
N THR A 143 1.94 -19.09 -7.01
CA THR A 143 2.98 -18.68 -6.08
C THR A 143 2.45 -18.28 -4.70
N ALA A 144 1.16 -18.49 -4.42
CA ALA A 144 0.60 -18.25 -3.11
C ALA A 144 1.32 -19.08 -2.06
N ILE A 145 1.82 -18.44 -1.01
CA ILE A 145 2.67 -19.10 -0.01
C ILE A 145 1.98 -20.28 0.69
N TRP A 146 0.67 -20.23 0.86
CA TRP A 146 -0.14 -21.33 1.43
C TRP A 146 -0.34 -22.53 0.50
N ASN A 147 0.13 -22.47 -0.74
CA ASN A 147 0.18 -23.62 -1.66
C ASN A 147 1.47 -24.42 -1.49
N PHE A 148 2.32 -24.03 -0.53
CA PHE A 148 3.57 -24.68 -0.22
C PHE A 148 3.60 -25.18 1.24
N THR A 149 4.36 -26.23 1.46
CA THR A 149 4.81 -26.56 2.81
C THR A 149 5.97 -25.66 3.21
N ILE A 150 6.24 -25.52 4.51
CA ILE A 150 7.36 -24.67 4.99
C ILE A 150 8.73 -25.11 4.44
N ASP A 151 8.89 -26.38 4.07
CA ASP A 151 10.09 -26.92 3.43
C ASP A 151 10.08 -26.81 1.88
N GLY A 152 9.15 -26.02 1.33
CA GLY A 152 9.12 -25.61 -0.05
C GLY A 152 8.60 -26.66 -1.03
N VAL A 153 7.67 -27.51 -0.62
CA VAL A 153 6.97 -28.44 -1.52
C VAL A 153 5.69 -27.78 -2.00
N LEU A 154 5.57 -27.55 -3.30
CA LEU A 154 4.32 -27.08 -3.92
C LEU A 154 3.31 -28.24 -3.98
N PHE A 155 2.11 -28.06 -3.43
CA PHE A 155 1.11 -29.12 -3.37
C PHE A 155 -0.22 -28.80 -4.05
N ASP A 156 -0.56 -27.54 -4.29
CA ASP A 156 -1.73 -27.18 -5.06
C ASP A 156 -1.34 -26.88 -6.52
N LEU A 157 -1.61 -27.88 -7.39
CA LEU A 157 -1.23 -27.87 -8.80
C LEU A 157 -2.39 -27.49 -9.72
N ASP A 158 -3.56 -27.24 -9.17
CA ASP A 158 -4.77 -26.88 -9.90
C ASP A 158 -5.02 -25.37 -9.92
N PRO A 159 -5.42 -24.83 -11.06
CA PRO A 159 -5.45 -25.40 -12.40
C PRO A 159 -4.07 -25.43 -13.04
N PRO A 160 -3.79 -26.40 -13.96
CA PRO A 160 -2.52 -26.47 -14.66
C PRO A 160 -2.25 -25.20 -15.44
N LYS A 161 -1.10 -24.59 -15.20
CA LYS A 161 -0.67 -23.32 -15.84
C LYS A 161 0.34 -23.61 -16.93
N ILE A 162 -0.16 -23.99 -18.11
CA ILE A 162 0.62 -24.32 -19.30
C ILE A 162 0.06 -23.61 -20.52
N LEU A 163 0.92 -23.02 -21.35
CA LEU A 163 0.61 -22.43 -22.65
C LEU A 163 1.35 -23.20 -23.74
N LYS A 164 0.60 -23.70 -24.70
CA LYS A 164 1.15 -24.32 -25.92
C LYS A 164 1.08 -23.33 -27.05
N ASN A 165 2.24 -23.00 -27.62
CA ASN A 165 2.36 -22.01 -28.71
C ASN A 165 1.51 -20.75 -28.49
N ASP A 166 1.86 -19.63 -29.01
CA ASP A 166 1.16 -18.35 -28.80
C ASP A 166 -0.35 -18.35 -29.08
N ILE A 167 -0.89 -19.45 -29.66
CA ILE A 167 -2.24 -19.54 -30.20
C ILE A 167 -3.14 -20.45 -29.37
N ASP A 168 -2.62 -21.51 -28.75
CA ASP A 168 -3.45 -22.53 -28.11
C ASP A 168 -3.24 -22.53 -26.61
N SER A 169 -4.07 -21.78 -25.91
CA SER A 169 -4.09 -21.85 -24.47
C SER A 169 -5.22 -22.76 -24.02
N SER A 170 -4.92 -23.56 -23.04
CA SER A 170 -5.86 -24.39 -22.30
C SER A 170 -6.99 -23.62 -21.62
N PHE A 171 -6.91 -22.29 -21.54
CA PHE A 171 -7.90 -21.45 -20.90
C PHE A 171 -8.90 -20.89 -21.90
N THR A 172 -10.18 -21.18 -21.71
CA THR A 172 -11.30 -20.85 -22.62
C THR A 172 -11.95 -19.50 -22.41
N ARG A 173 -11.34 -18.54 -21.81
CA ARG A 173 -11.90 -17.19 -21.91
C ARG A 173 -11.65 -16.72 -23.34
N LYS A 174 -12.73 -16.71 -24.13
CA LYS A 174 -12.75 -16.55 -25.59
C LYS A 174 -12.18 -15.22 -26.10
N ASP A 175 -12.00 -14.23 -25.27
CA ASP A 175 -11.95 -12.85 -25.74
C ASP A 175 -10.59 -12.17 -25.61
N ASP A 176 -9.50 -12.88 -25.20
CA ASP A 176 -8.28 -12.15 -24.91
C ASP A 176 -7.00 -13.01 -24.97
N ALA A 177 -6.25 -12.94 -26.08
CA ALA A 177 -4.90 -13.51 -26.18
C ALA A 177 -3.93 -12.90 -25.14
N ASP A 178 -4.14 -11.64 -24.77
CA ASP A 178 -3.40 -10.97 -23.69
C ASP A 178 -3.78 -11.50 -22.30
N HIS A 179 -5.00 -11.96 -22.09
CA HIS A 179 -5.42 -12.55 -20.83
C HIS A 179 -4.67 -13.86 -20.55
N LYS A 180 -4.36 -14.62 -21.57
CA LYS A 180 -3.64 -15.89 -21.51
C LYS A 180 -2.19 -15.68 -21.10
N LYS A 181 -1.49 -14.72 -21.71
CA LYS A 181 -0.15 -14.32 -21.31
C LYS A 181 -0.15 -13.75 -19.88
N ARG A 182 -1.09 -12.87 -19.58
CA ARG A 182 -1.25 -12.31 -18.22
C ARG A 182 -1.51 -13.38 -17.17
N THR A 183 -2.27 -14.43 -17.45
CA THR A 183 -2.55 -15.50 -16.49
C THR A 183 -1.30 -16.31 -16.15
N LEU A 184 -0.42 -16.56 -17.13
CA LEU A 184 0.84 -17.24 -16.89
C LEU A 184 1.78 -16.37 -16.03
N TYR A 185 1.98 -15.12 -16.43
CA TYR A 185 2.85 -14.18 -15.70
C TYR A 185 2.24 -13.76 -14.35
N ARG A 186 0.93 -13.60 -14.27
CA ARG A 186 0.22 -13.31 -13.03
C ARG A 186 0.44 -14.38 -11.95
N SER A 187 0.72 -15.61 -12.34
CA SER A 187 1.08 -16.65 -11.36
C SER A 187 2.38 -16.34 -10.62
N PHE A 188 3.28 -15.57 -11.20
CA PHE A 188 4.55 -15.19 -10.59
C PHE A 188 4.46 -13.87 -9.82
N ASP A 189 3.65 -12.92 -10.29
CA ASP A 189 3.46 -11.64 -9.61
C ASP A 189 2.51 -11.74 -8.41
N GLU A 190 1.65 -12.75 -8.34
CA GLU A 190 0.81 -13.02 -7.16
C GLU A 190 1.62 -13.21 -5.85
N ILE A 191 2.87 -13.61 -5.92
CA ILE A 191 3.72 -13.82 -4.73
C ILE A 191 3.83 -12.53 -3.89
N GLY A 192 4.08 -11.39 -4.51
CA GLY A 192 4.19 -10.12 -3.80
C GLY A 192 2.89 -9.75 -3.09
N MET A 193 1.77 -9.85 -3.79
CA MET A 193 0.45 -9.50 -3.26
C MET A 193 0.02 -10.42 -2.11
N LYS A 194 0.15 -11.73 -2.28
CA LYS A 194 -0.30 -12.70 -1.26
C LYS A 194 0.66 -12.76 -0.08
N PHE A 195 1.96 -12.58 -0.29
CA PHE A 195 2.93 -12.47 0.79
C PHE A 195 2.69 -11.21 1.62
N ASN A 196 2.33 -10.10 0.98
CA ASN A 196 1.96 -8.89 1.68
C ASN A 196 0.66 -9.05 2.49
N LEU A 197 -0.34 -9.75 2.00
CA LEU A 197 -1.53 -10.09 2.80
C LEU A 197 -1.15 -10.81 4.09
N LEU A 198 -0.24 -11.78 4.02
CA LEU A 198 0.28 -12.47 5.21
C LEU A 198 0.98 -11.52 6.17
N VAL A 199 1.81 -10.65 5.66
CA VAL A 199 2.51 -9.66 6.45
C VAL A 199 1.55 -8.66 7.10
N THR A 200 0.53 -8.21 6.38
CA THR A 200 -0.53 -7.33 6.93
C THR A 200 -1.34 -8.06 8.01
N LEU A 201 -1.63 -9.34 7.80
CA LEU A 201 -2.31 -10.20 8.77
C LEU A 201 -1.49 -10.42 10.05
N ILE A 202 -0.18 -10.54 9.93
CA ILE A 202 0.75 -10.68 11.07
C ILE A 202 0.81 -9.38 11.90
N LEU A 203 0.64 -8.22 11.28
CA LEU A 203 0.74 -6.91 11.92
C LEU A 203 -0.51 -6.46 12.67
N GLY A 204 -1.59 -7.24 12.74
CA GLY A 204 -2.68 -6.93 13.65
C GLY A 204 -4.11 -7.13 13.18
N GLU A 205 -4.35 -7.64 11.98
CA GLU A 205 -5.71 -8.03 11.57
C GLU A 205 -5.95 -9.52 11.86
N LYS A 206 -7.05 -9.82 12.55
CA LYS A 206 -7.46 -11.18 12.89
C LYS A 206 -8.04 -11.91 11.67
N HIS A 207 -7.17 -12.43 10.82
CA HIS A 207 -7.56 -13.48 9.89
C HIS A 207 -6.88 -14.79 10.30
N ASN A 208 -7.56 -15.88 10.03
CA ASN A 208 -7.12 -17.25 10.26
C ASN A 208 -5.87 -17.55 9.42
N SER A 209 -4.69 -17.27 9.94
CA SER A 209 -3.42 -17.51 9.27
C SER A 209 -2.37 -17.96 10.28
N PHE A 210 -1.32 -18.58 9.79
CA PHE A 210 -0.20 -19.00 10.62
C PHE A 210 0.50 -17.81 11.30
N ILE A 211 1.21 -18.10 12.38
CA ILE A 211 1.93 -17.09 13.16
C ILE A 211 3.40 -17.09 12.73
N VAL A 212 3.96 -15.91 12.48
CA VAL A 212 5.41 -15.74 12.26
C VAL A 212 6.04 -15.16 13.52
N LYS A 213 7.04 -15.90 14.04
CA LYS A 213 7.84 -15.49 15.21
C LYS A 213 9.09 -14.76 14.77
N ASN A 214 9.58 -13.85 15.62
CA ASN A 214 10.83 -13.12 15.43
C ASN A 214 10.94 -12.38 14.08
N GLN A 215 9.81 -11.88 13.59
CA GLN A 215 9.79 -11.05 12.38
C GLN A 215 10.47 -9.70 12.66
N PRO A 216 11.48 -9.29 11.86
CA PRO A 216 12.14 -7.99 12.04
C PRO A 216 11.24 -6.84 11.57
N ASN A 217 11.41 -5.66 12.14
CA ASN A 217 10.62 -4.49 11.75
C ASN A 217 10.83 -4.11 10.26
N ASN A 218 12.04 -4.30 9.74
CA ASN A 218 12.39 -4.00 8.35
C ASN A 218 12.17 -5.20 7.38
N TYR A 219 11.26 -6.12 7.71
CA TYR A 219 11.00 -7.33 6.92
C TYR A 219 10.68 -7.06 5.44
N ILE A 220 9.99 -5.94 5.14
CA ILE A 220 9.64 -5.58 3.76
C ILE A 220 10.91 -5.25 2.96
N GLU A 221 11.83 -4.48 3.54
CA GLU A 221 13.11 -4.17 2.90
C GLU A 221 13.92 -5.44 2.62
N ILE A 222 13.94 -6.36 3.58
CA ILE A 222 14.58 -7.67 3.41
C ILE A 222 13.98 -8.44 2.24
N LEU A 223 12.63 -8.50 2.13
CA LEU A 223 11.96 -9.18 1.01
C LEU A 223 12.28 -8.53 -0.34
N VAL A 224 12.23 -7.20 -0.43
CA VAL A 224 12.58 -6.48 -1.66
C VAL A 224 14.04 -6.70 -2.05
N GLU A 225 14.96 -6.67 -1.10
CA GLU A 225 16.36 -7.01 -1.37
C GLU A 225 16.55 -8.44 -1.90
N ARG A 226 15.81 -9.41 -1.34
CA ARG A 226 15.83 -10.80 -1.84
C ARG A 226 15.33 -10.89 -3.27
N ILE A 227 14.24 -10.20 -3.60
CA ILE A 227 13.72 -10.13 -4.98
C ILE A 227 14.77 -9.54 -5.93
N ILE A 228 15.36 -8.42 -5.57
CA ILE A 228 16.38 -7.74 -6.40
C ILE A 228 17.60 -8.63 -6.62
N LYS A 229 18.06 -9.33 -5.58
CA LYS A 229 19.21 -10.25 -5.63
C LYS A 229 18.89 -11.59 -6.29
N SER A 230 17.60 -11.91 -6.51
CA SER A 230 17.22 -13.16 -7.18
C SER A 230 17.71 -13.19 -8.63
N SER A 231 17.86 -14.38 -9.18
CA SER A 231 18.34 -14.59 -10.55
C SER A 231 17.23 -14.52 -11.61
N THR A 232 16.01 -14.16 -11.25
CA THR A 232 14.89 -14.01 -12.20
C THR A 232 15.02 -12.76 -13.07
N THR A 233 14.18 -12.63 -14.08
CA THR A 233 14.21 -11.48 -15.01
C THR A 233 13.76 -10.20 -14.35
N ASP A 234 14.26 -9.06 -14.80
CA ASP A 234 13.88 -7.76 -14.26
C ASP A 234 12.38 -7.47 -14.43
N LEU A 235 11.75 -7.98 -15.49
CA LEU A 235 10.31 -7.88 -15.69
C LEU A 235 9.55 -8.54 -14.52
N ILE A 236 9.90 -9.77 -14.17
CA ILE A 236 9.25 -10.51 -13.08
C ILE A 236 9.58 -9.90 -11.72
N LYS A 237 10.84 -9.48 -11.50
CA LYS A 237 11.22 -8.76 -10.27
C LYS A 237 10.35 -7.53 -10.06
N ASN A 238 10.22 -6.70 -11.09
CA ASN A 238 9.40 -5.49 -11.02
C ASN A 238 7.94 -5.81 -10.73
N GLN A 239 7.37 -6.84 -11.37
CA GLN A 239 5.99 -7.25 -11.09
C GLN A 239 5.80 -7.71 -9.63
N ILE A 240 6.70 -8.54 -9.10
CA ILE A 240 6.64 -9.01 -7.71
C ILE A 240 6.77 -7.83 -6.75
N ILE A 241 7.72 -6.92 -6.99
CA ILE A 241 7.93 -5.74 -6.15
C ILE A 241 6.72 -4.80 -6.23
N ASP A 242 6.19 -4.54 -7.42
CA ASP A 242 5.01 -3.69 -7.61
C ASP A 242 3.80 -4.26 -6.85
N ASN A 243 3.57 -5.57 -6.89
CA ASN A 243 2.50 -6.21 -6.14
C ASN A 243 2.74 -6.17 -4.63
N LEU A 244 3.97 -6.37 -4.16
CA LEU A 244 4.33 -6.24 -2.75
C LEU A 244 4.06 -4.82 -2.25
N VAL A 245 4.52 -3.82 -2.99
CA VAL A 245 4.36 -2.40 -2.65
C VAL A 245 2.89 -1.97 -2.76
N ASN A 246 2.17 -2.38 -3.81
CA ASN A 246 0.74 -2.10 -3.99
C ASN A 246 -0.10 -2.69 -2.85
N GLY A 247 0.21 -3.91 -2.43
CA GLY A 247 -0.45 -4.55 -1.30
C GLY A 247 -0.23 -3.78 0.00
N ILE A 248 0.98 -3.26 0.26
CA ILE A 248 1.30 -2.46 1.46
C ILE A 248 0.59 -1.12 1.45
N LEU A 249 0.56 -0.44 0.30
CA LEU A 249 0.06 0.92 0.17
C LEU A 249 -1.42 0.96 -0.24
N GLY A 250 -1.99 -0.17 -0.63
CA GLY A 250 -3.39 -0.31 -0.99
C GLY A 250 -3.78 0.36 -2.31
N LYS A 251 -2.85 0.53 -3.29
CA LYS A 251 -3.17 1.16 -4.58
C LYS A 251 -2.26 0.84 -5.75
N GLU A 252 -2.83 1.03 -6.95
CA GLU A 252 -2.38 0.50 -8.24
C GLU A 252 -1.35 1.33 -9.01
N ASN A 253 -0.96 2.54 -8.58
CA ASN A 253 -0.08 3.40 -9.39
C ASN A 253 1.07 3.97 -8.57
N PHE A 254 2.26 3.37 -8.71
CA PHE A 254 3.50 3.88 -8.16
C PHE A 254 4.33 4.60 -9.20
N ILE A 255 4.80 5.77 -8.81
CA ILE A 255 5.77 6.56 -9.54
C ILE A 255 7.03 6.60 -8.69
N GLY A 256 8.10 5.98 -9.16
CA GLY A 256 9.40 5.96 -8.48
C GLY A 256 10.07 4.57 -8.46
N HIS A 257 11.29 4.50 -7.97
CA HIS A 257 12.01 3.24 -7.83
C HIS A 257 11.40 2.41 -6.68
N PRO A 258 11.00 1.16 -6.89
CA PRO A 258 10.25 0.37 -5.90
C PRO A 258 10.91 0.26 -4.53
N ILE A 259 12.24 0.11 -4.49
CA ILE A 259 12.97 0.01 -3.21
C ILE A 259 12.93 1.32 -2.41
N GLU A 260 12.94 2.46 -3.08
CA GLU A 260 12.86 3.77 -2.42
C GLU A 260 11.47 4.02 -1.86
N ILE A 261 10.42 3.56 -2.56
CA ILE A 261 9.04 3.62 -2.08
C ILE A 261 8.90 2.79 -0.81
N VAL A 262 9.43 1.57 -0.80
CA VAL A 262 9.40 0.69 0.38
C VAL A 262 10.20 1.30 1.54
N ARG A 263 11.39 1.83 1.31
CA ARG A 263 12.18 2.52 2.33
C ARG A 263 11.46 3.73 2.90
N ARG A 264 10.77 4.50 2.06
CA ARG A 264 9.93 5.61 2.52
C ARG A 264 8.80 5.16 3.43
N GLU A 265 8.09 4.09 3.06
CA GLU A 265 7.00 3.57 3.89
C GLU A 265 7.50 3.04 5.24
N ILE A 266 8.65 2.36 5.26
CA ILE A 266 9.29 1.94 6.49
C ILE A 266 9.67 3.16 7.33
N MET A 267 10.31 4.14 6.73
CA MET A 267 10.70 5.39 7.39
C MET A 267 9.48 6.12 7.97
N ILE A 268 8.37 6.19 7.23
CA ILE A 268 7.12 6.80 7.70
C ILE A 268 6.57 6.04 8.90
N ARG A 269 6.59 4.71 8.87
CA ARG A 269 6.13 3.89 10.00
C ARG A 269 7.03 4.03 11.22
N GLU A 270 8.35 4.07 11.02
CA GLU A 270 9.33 4.17 12.12
C GLU A 270 9.42 5.59 12.69
N LYS A 271 9.50 6.62 11.82
CA LYS A 271 9.66 8.03 12.22
C LYS A 271 8.35 8.75 12.52
N GLY A 272 7.23 8.28 11.96
CA GLY A 272 5.97 9.00 11.96
C GLY A 272 5.10 8.80 13.18
N ASN A 273 5.45 7.86 14.04
CA ASN A 273 4.50 7.45 15.07
C ASN A 273 4.43 8.44 16.25
N ASP A 274 5.45 9.25 16.48
CA ASP A 274 5.51 10.28 17.52
C ASP A 274 5.31 11.71 17.00
N LYS A 275 5.17 11.91 15.68
CA LYS A 275 5.10 13.23 15.06
C LYS A 275 3.67 13.73 14.93
N ILE A 276 3.48 15.01 15.18
CA ILE A 276 2.21 15.73 14.98
C ILE A 276 2.43 16.78 13.88
N PHE A 277 1.52 16.81 12.92
CA PHE A 277 1.53 17.75 11.80
C PHE A 277 0.51 18.85 12.04
N ILE A 278 0.97 20.11 12.06
CA ILE A 278 0.13 21.28 12.21
C ILE A 278 0.15 22.06 10.89
N PHE A 279 -0.94 22.02 10.17
CA PHE A 279 -1.14 22.85 8.99
C PHE A 279 -1.63 24.22 9.41
N VAL A 280 -0.89 25.25 9.04
CA VAL A 280 -1.26 26.63 9.37
C VAL A 280 -1.97 27.28 8.20
N ALA A 281 -3.16 27.79 8.44
CA ALA A 281 -3.97 28.52 7.49
C ALA A 281 -4.38 29.88 8.07
N GLY A 282 -5.12 30.65 7.28
CA GLY A 282 -5.71 31.92 7.73
C GLY A 282 -5.60 33.03 6.72
N THR A 283 -6.26 34.15 7.04
CA THR A 283 -6.34 35.35 6.21
C THR A 283 -4.97 35.96 5.93
N SER A 284 -4.87 36.77 4.90
CA SER A 284 -3.62 37.49 4.58
C SER A 284 -3.31 38.47 5.70
N GLU A 285 -2.03 38.58 6.08
CA GLU A 285 -1.55 39.52 7.12
C GLU A 285 -2.15 39.28 8.52
N SER A 286 -2.66 38.08 8.80
CA SER A 286 -3.20 37.73 10.12
C SER A 286 -2.16 37.44 11.19
N GLY A 287 -0.85 37.48 10.86
CA GLY A 287 0.24 37.23 11.82
C GLY A 287 0.82 35.83 11.79
N LYS A 288 0.43 34.98 10.82
CA LYS A 288 0.92 33.58 10.69
C LYS A 288 2.45 33.46 10.77
N SER A 289 3.17 34.19 9.92
CA SER A 289 4.63 34.10 9.87
C SER A 289 5.29 34.56 11.18
N GLY A 290 4.73 35.58 11.83
CA GLY A 290 5.21 36.04 13.16
C GLY A 290 4.99 34.96 14.22
N GLY A 291 3.78 34.40 14.26
CA GLY A 291 3.47 33.31 15.20
C GLY A 291 4.30 32.05 14.98
N ILE A 292 4.52 31.63 13.72
CA ILE A 292 5.37 30.48 13.41
C ILE A 292 6.83 30.73 13.84
N ASN A 293 7.37 31.92 13.58
CA ASN A 293 8.72 32.28 14.02
C ASN A 293 8.82 32.27 15.54
N TYR A 294 7.86 32.86 16.24
CA TYR A 294 7.79 32.81 17.69
C TYR A 294 7.83 31.37 18.22
N LEU A 295 7.00 30.49 17.70
CA LEU A 295 6.96 29.09 18.10
C LEU A 295 8.29 28.37 17.85
N LYS A 296 8.88 28.58 16.67
CA LYS A 296 10.16 27.98 16.29
C LYS A 296 11.32 28.45 17.19
N ASP A 297 11.30 29.73 17.61
CA ASP A 297 12.35 30.31 18.41
C ASP A 297 12.24 29.89 19.90
N ASN A 298 11.04 29.51 20.35
CA ASN A 298 10.79 29.16 21.75
C ASN A 298 10.64 27.64 22.03
N TYR A 299 10.45 26.80 21.01
CA TYR A 299 10.24 25.35 21.15
C TYR A 299 11.20 24.58 20.28
N SER A 300 12.16 23.89 20.91
CA SER A 300 13.18 23.11 20.20
C SER A 300 12.63 21.90 19.46
N GLU A 301 11.47 21.37 19.87
CA GLU A 301 10.79 20.21 19.28
C GLU A 301 10.04 20.53 18.00
N ILE A 302 9.98 21.82 17.61
CA ILE A 302 9.25 22.28 16.43
C ILE A 302 10.18 22.38 15.22
N GLN A 303 9.70 21.89 14.08
CA GLN A 303 10.28 22.18 12.76
C GLN A 303 9.24 22.85 11.88
N HIS A 304 9.66 23.89 11.16
CA HIS A 304 8.82 24.60 10.20
C HIS A 304 9.22 24.26 8.77
N ILE A 305 8.25 23.78 7.99
CA ILE A 305 8.40 23.46 6.56
C ILE A 305 7.37 24.26 5.76
N LYS A 306 7.80 24.97 4.74
CA LYS A 306 6.87 25.67 3.85
C LYS A 306 6.31 24.70 2.81
N ILE A 307 5.00 24.62 2.70
CA ILE A 307 4.30 23.75 1.73
C ILE A 307 4.82 24.00 0.31
N ARG A 308 5.09 25.25 -0.06
CA ARG A 308 5.63 25.60 -1.39
C ARG A 308 7.01 25.01 -1.67
N ASP A 309 7.80 24.70 -0.64
CA ASP A 309 9.15 24.15 -0.81
C ASP A 309 9.10 22.60 -0.95
N VAL A 310 7.98 22.00 -0.57
CA VAL A 310 7.71 20.56 -0.75
C VAL A 310 7.24 20.24 -2.17
N PHE A 311 6.41 21.10 -2.77
CA PHE A 311 5.80 20.85 -4.09
C PHE A 311 6.81 20.55 -5.21
N PRO A 312 7.92 21.27 -5.37
CA PRO A 312 8.92 20.93 -6.39
C PRO A 312 9.48 19.52 -6.20
N LYS A 313 9.73 19.12 -4.96
CA LYS A 313 10.25 17.78 -4.64
C LYS A 313 9.22 16.67 -4.93
N VAL A 314 7.93 16.95 -4.71
CA VAL A 314 6.86 16.03 -5.12
C VAL A 314 6.81 15.92 -6.64
N TYR A 315 6.92 17.05 -7.35
CA TYR A 315 6.91 17.07 -8.80
C TYR A 315 8.06 16.24 -9.40
N GLU A 316 9.26 16.31 -8.85
CA GLU A 316 10.41 15.49 -9.27
C GLU A 316 10.10 14.00 -9.23
N ASP A 317 9.33 13.54 -8.22
CA ASP A 317 8.94 12.14 -8.08
C ASP A 317 7.79 11.73 -9.03
N THR A 318 7.07 12.66 -9.62
CA THR A 318 5.95 12.33 -10.52
C THR A 318 6.37 11.95 -11.93
N PHE A 319 7.63 12.20 -12.31
CA PHE A 319 8.14 12.01 -13.68
C PHE A 319 7.22 12.61 -14.75
N SER A 320 6.51 13.68 -14.41
CA SER A 320 5.56 14.35 -15.30
C SER A 320 6.28 14.89 -16.54
N LYS A 321 5.63 14.77 -17.71
CA LYS A 321 6.09 15.40 -18.95
C LYS A 321 5.74 16.89 -19.04
N LEU A 322 4.90 17.37 -18.13
CA LEU A 322 4.52 18.78 -18.04
C LEU A 322 5.63 19.58 -17.35
N SER A 323 5.72 20.88 -17.61
CA SER A 323 6.52 21.77 -16.77
C SER A 323 5.95 21.84 -15.35
N PHE A 324 6.78 22.21 -14.38
CA PHE A 324 6.33 22.36 -12.98
C PHE A 324 5.14 23.33 -12.86
N GLU A 325 5.14 24.43 -13.61
CA GLU A 325 4.04 25.40 -13.59
C GLU A 325 2.75 24.80 -14.15
N GLU A 326 2.81 24.10 -15.28
CA GLU A 326 1.68 23.38 -15.86
C GLU A 326 1.17 22.31 -14.91
N TRP A 327 2.05 21.47 -14.36
CA TRP A 327 1.69 20.43 -13.41
C TRP A 327 1.03 21.00 -12.15
N GLN A 328 1.55 22.11 -11.64
CA GLN A 328 0.98 22.76 -10.46
C GLN A 328 -0.41 23.38 -10.69
N ASN A 329 -0.68 23.82 -11.92
CA ASN A 329 -1.94 24.48 -12.29
C ASN A 329 -3.04 23.49 -12.72
N PHE A 330 -2.70 22.30 -13.16
CA PHE A 330 -3.66 21.29 -13.59
C PHE A 330 -4.10 20.42 -12.38
N GLU A 331 -5.27 20.71 -11.82
CA GLU A 331 -5.88 19.89 -10.76
C GLU A 331 -6.18 18.47 -11.24
N GLU A 332 -6.52 18.28 -12.51
CA GLU A 332 -6.81 16.97 -13.14
C GLU A 332 -5.61 16.03 -13.20
N ASN A 333 -4.39 16.56 -13.18
CA ASN A 333 -3.15 15.76 -13.15
C ASN A 333 -2.76 15.33 -11.74
N ARG A 334 -3.50 15.78 -10.74
CA ARG A 334 -3.34 15.36 -9.37
C ARG A 334 -4.37 14.28 -9.09
N ASP A 335 -3.99 13.02 -9.21
CA ASP A 335 -4.62 12.02 -8.36
C ASP A 335 -4.41 12.49 -6.92
N LEU A 336 -5.44 13.14 -6.37
CA LEU A 336 -5.38 13.83 -5.08
C LEU A 336 -4.88 12.89 -3.97
N ASN A 337 -5.24 11.64 -4.03
CA ASN A 337 -4.80 10.61 -3.09
C ASN A 337 -3.29 10.33 -3.17
N ASN A 338 -2.74 10.15 -4.37
CA ASN A 338 -1.30 9.89 -4.55
C ASN A 338 -0.50 11.16 -4.29
N PHE A 339 -1.00 12.32 -4.71
CA PHE A 339 -0.33 13.59 -4.47
C PHE A 339 -0.06 13.84 -2.98
N TRP A 340 -1.10 13.73 -2.12
CA TRP A 340 -0.95 14.01 -0.70
C TRP A 340 -0.15 12.94 0.03
N LYS A 341 -0.15 11.69 -0.43
CA LYS A 341 0.78 10.67 0.05
C LYS A 341 2.22 11.01 -0.28
N LEU A 342 2.53 11.33 -1.54
CA LEU A 342 3.86 11.76 -1.94
C LEU A 342 4.30 13.04 -1.20
N PHE A 343 3.36 13.97 -1.01
CA PHE A 343 3.61 15.18 -0.24
C PHE A 343 4.05 14.87 1.20
N ILE A 344 3.30 14.03 1.92
CA ILE A 344 3.65 13.62 3.28
C ILE A 344 4.97 12.86 3.33
N ASN A 345 5.24 11.98 2.37
CA ASN A 345 6.52 11.30 2.27
C ASN A 345 7.68 12.29 2.17
N LYS A 346 7.53 13.32 1.32
CA LYS A 346 8.56 14.38 1.22
C LYS A 346 8.68 15.21 2.49
N VAL A 347 7.59 15.47 3.19
CA VAL A 347 7.64 16.13 4.50
C VAL A 347 8.44 15.29 5.49
N TYR A 348 8.22 13.96 5.57
CA TYR A 348 9.00 13.07 6.42
C TYR A 348 10.49 13.06 6.05
N GLU A 349 10.83 13.01 4.76
CA GLU A 349 12.22 13.11 4.28
C GLU A 349 12.92 14.42 4.73
N MET A 350 12.15 15.50 4.82
CA MET A 350 12.62 16.83 5.23
C MET A 350 12.62 17.05 6.74
N THR A 351 12.10 16.10 7.50
CA THR A 351 11.91 16.23 8.95
C THR A 351 13.10 15.66 9.71
N ASP A 352 13.65 16.44 10.63
CA ASP A 352 14.69 16.00 11.55
C ASP A 352 14.15 15.03 12.60
N ASP A 353 14.95 14.05 13.00
CA ASP A 353 14.51 12.96 13.88
C ASP A 353 14.12 13.46 15.29
N ASP A 354 14.78 14.51 15.78
CA ASP A 354 14.55 15.12 17.10
C ASP A 354 13.33 16.05 17.14
N LYS A 355 12.63 16.24 16.02
CA LYS A 355 11.45 17.11 15.93
C LYS A 355 10.16 16.29 16.06
N HIS A 356 9.29 16.73 16.95
CA HIS A 356 8.03 16.07 17.26
C HIS A 356 6.80 16.80 16.72
N ILE A 357 6.92 18.11 16.47
CA ILE A 357 5.85 18.93 15.89
C ILE A 357 6.35 19.54 14.58
N ILE A 358 5.66 19.22 13.51
CA ILE A 358 5.97 19.71 12.17
C ILE A 358 4.91 20.74 11.77
N ILE A 359 5.32 22.01 11.68
CA ILE A 359 4.45 23.10 11.24
C ILE A 359 4.61 23.26 9.73
N LEU A 360 3.47 23.17 9.00
CA LEU A 360 3.39 23.32 7.55
C LEU A 360 2.60 24.58 7.18
N ASP A 361 3.24 25.55 6.55
CA ASP A 361 2.57 26.77 6.07
C ASP A 361 2.68 26.91 4.55
N THR A 362 1.73 27.43 3.84
CA THR A 362 0.38 27.86 4.22
C THR A 362 -0.63 26.96 3.51
N MET A 363 -1.56 26.42 4.26
CA MET A 363 -2.64 25.58 3.69
C MET A 363 -3.78 26.44 3.17
N TYR A 364 -4.31 26.13 1.97
CA TYR A 364 -5.42 26.84 1.35
C TYR A 364 -6.57 25.93 0.92
N GLY A 365 -6.36 24.63 0.74
CA GLY A 365 -7.32 23.71 0.14
C GLY A 365 -8.03 22.85 1.17
N VAL A 366 -9.35 22.89 1.21
CA VAL A 366 -10.17 22.01 2.07
C VAL A 366 -9.99 20.56 1.70
N GLN A 367 -10.04 20.23 0.41
CA GLN A 367 -9.89 18.85 -0.05
C GLN A 367 -8.54 18.27 0.37
N GLY A 368 -7.47 19.06 0.28
CA GLY A 368 -6.16 18.63 0.75
C GLY A 368 -6.13 18.31 2.25
N MET A 369 -6.84 19.06 3.09
CA MET A 369 -6.94 18.76 4.52
C MET A 369 -7.72 17.48 4.79
N ILE A 370 -8.80 17.23 4.05
CA ILE A 370 -9.57 15.98 4.15
C ILE A 370 -8.69 14.78 3.78
N GLU A 371 -7.96 14.85 2.66
CA GLU A 371 -7.06 13.77 2.22
C GLU A 371 -5.91 13.54 3.22
N LEU A 372 -5.33 14.60 3.75
CA LEU A 372 -4.28 14.50 4.77
C LEU A 372 -4.79 13.85 6.06
N TYR A 373 -6.01 14.19 6.48
CA TYR A 373 -6.63 13.52 7.62
C TYR A 373 -6.90 12.03 7.34
N ASN A 374 -7.37 11.67 6.14
CA ASN A 374 -7.57 10.28 5.74
C ASN A 374 -6.26 9.47 5.74
N ILE A 375 -5.11 10.12 5.49
CA ILE A 375 -3.77 9.48 5.47
C ILE A 375 -3.18 9.34 6.88
N LEU A 376 -3.28 10.38 7.70
CA LEU A 376 -2.53 10.51 8.96
C LEU A 376 -3.41 10.47 10.22
N GLY A 377 -4.74 10.51 10.04
CA GLY A 377 -5.69 10.50 11.14
C GLY A 377 -5.52 11.68 12.09
N ASP A 378 -5.59 11.42 13.37
CA ASP A 378 -5.56 12.39 14.46
C ASP A 378 -4.18 13.04 14.71
N LYS A 379 -3.15 12.64 13.94
CA LYS A 379 -1.84 13.32 13.89
C LYS A 379 -1.89 14.62 13.10
N VAL A 380 -2.93 14.83 12.26
CA VAL A 380 -3.14 16.06 11.51
C VAL A 380 -3.95 17.04 12.32
N ASN A 381 -3.48 18.28 12.38
CA ASN A 381 -4.17 19.38 13.03
C ASN A 381 -4.18 20.60 12.08
N LEU A 382 -5.23 21.38 12.15
CA LEU A 382 -5.34 22.63 11.41
C LEU A 382 -5.45 23.81 12.38
N LEU A 383 -4.46 24.70 12.31
CA LEU A 383 -4.45 25.95 13.01
C LEU A 383 -4.82 27.08 12.05
N TYR A 384 -5.96 27.73 12.28
CA TYR A 384 -6.39 28.87 11.49
C TYR A 384 -6.17 30.16 12.28
N ILE A 385 -5.30 31.04 11.78
CA ILE A 385 -5.03 32.33 12.39
C ILE A 385 -5.81 33.41 11.63
N ASP A 386 -6.71 34.06 12.33
CA ASP A 386 -7.50 35.16 11.80
C ASP A 386 -7.13 36.48 12.49
N ALA A 387 -7.48 37.59 11.86
CA ALA A 387 -7.37 38.93 12.42
C ALA A 387 -8.40 39.86 11.77
N PRO A 388 -8.86 40.87 12.49
CA PRO A 388 -9.78 41.88 11.95
C PRO A 388 -9.23 42.53 10.67
N PHE A 389 -10.10 42.79 9.70
CA PHE A 389 -9.67 43.31 8.39
C PHE A 389 -8.85 44.59 8.51
N ASN A 390 -9.26 45.53 9.37
CA ASN A 390 -8.55 46.78 9.57
C ASN A 390 -7.13 46.59 10.11
N ASP A 391 -6.96 45.68 11.06
CA ASP A 391 -5.63 45.37 11.63
C ASP A 391 -4.71 44.76 10.56
N ARG A 392 -5.26 43.93 9.70
CA ARG A 392 -4.51 43.34 8.57
C ARG A 392 -4.06 44.38 7.55
N VAL A 393 -4.89 45.36 7.27
CA VAL A 393 -4.56 46.50 6.39
C VAL A 393 -3.46 47.35 7.01
N ILE A 394 -3.56 47.67 8.31
CA ILE A 394 -2.51 48.41 9.04
C ILE A 394 -1.19 47.67 9.04
N ARG A 395 -1.20 46.37 9.34
CA ARG A 395 0.01 45.53 9.34
C ARG A 395 0.69 45.45 7.96
N GLU A 396 -0.10 45.37 6.88
CA GLU A 396 0.44 45.38 5.51
C GLU A 396 1.05 46.73 5.17
N TYR A 397 0.40 47.83 5.58
CA TYR A 397 0.90 49.17 5.39
C TYR A 397 2.22 49.41 6.09
N ASP A 398 2.31 49.04 7.40
CA ASP A 398 3.52 49.19 8.19
C ASP A 398 4.66 48.35 7.64
N ARG A 399 4.37 47.13 7.20
CA ARG A 399 5.37 46.26 6.60
C ARG A 399 5.92 46.85 5.33
N LEU A 400 5.07 47.30 4.41
CA LEU A 400 5.53 47.87 3.14
C LEU A 400 6.34 49.16 3.36
N ARG A 401 5.96 49.95 4.36
CA ARG A 401 6.71 51.17 4.75
C ARG A 401 8.07 50.82 5.32
N LYS A 402 8.17 49.80 6.20
CA LYS A 402 9.46 49.33 6.74
C LYS A 402 10.35 48.74 5.64
N ASP A 403 9.80 47.92 4.75
CA ASP A 403 10.53 47.33 3.61
C ASP A 403 11.09 48.42 2.69
N SER A 404 10.36 49.52 2.52
CA SER A 404 10.78 50.71 1.75
C SER A 404 11.93 51.43 2.38
N ILE A 405 11.82 51.71 3.69
CA ILE A 405 12.86 52.42 4.45
C ILE A 405 14.17 51.60 4.46
N ASN A 406 14.07 50.28 4.58
CA ASN A 406 15.22 49.39 4.65
C ASN A 406 15.80 49.03 3.27
N GLY A 407 15.24 49.52 2.17
CA GLY A 407 15.71 49.28 0.81
C GLY A 407 15.59 47.80 0.35
N THR A 408 14.86 46.98 1.10
CA THR A 408 14.67 45.54 0.81
C THR A 408 13.71 45.26 -0.32
N ARG A 409 12.90 46.25 -0.72
CA ARG A 409 12.08 46.26 -1.93
C ARG A 409 12.11 47.63 -2.59
N LYS A 410 12.01 47.69 -3.94
CA LYS A 410 11.59 48.91 -4.64
C LYS A 410 10.15 49.18 -4.21
N ALA A 411 9.94 49.84 -3.11
CA ALA A 411 8.62 50.21 -2.64
C ALA A 411 8.24 51.52 -3.27
N ASP A 412 7.08 51.51 -3.78
CA ASP A 412 6.40 52.74 -4.18
C ASP A 412 5.94 53.45 -2.90
N LEU A 413 6.64 54.52 -2.52
CA LEU A 413 6.30 55.36 -1.36
C LEU A 413 4.96 56.10 -1.57
N THR A 414 4.35 55.99 -2.74
CA THR A 414 3.06 56.59 -3.10
C THR A 414 1.89 55.64 -2.80
N ILE A 415 2.10 54.42 -2.30
CA ILE A 415 1.04 53.47 -1.96
C ILE A 415 0.07 54.12 -0.93
N THR A 416 -1.19 54.18 -1.33
CA THR A 416 -2.29 54.66 -0.47
C THR A 416 -2.86 53.52 0.38
N VAL A 417 -3.66 53.90 1.40
CA VAL A 417 -4.39 52.93 2.20
C VAL A 417 -5.43 52.18 1.34
N GLU A 418 -6.02 52.87 0.39
CA GLU A 418 -6.97 52.30 -0.58
C GLU A 418 -6.33 51.22 -1.44
N ASP A 419 -5.09 51.42 -1.95
CA ASP A 419 -4.35 50.44 -2.70
C ASP A 419 -4.08 49.18 -1.86
N ILE A 420 -3.83 49.35 -0.55
CA ILE A 420 -3.61 48.24 0.37
C ILE A 420 -4.88 47.45 0.66
N ILE A 421 -5.98 48.15 0.82
CA ILE A 421 -7.31 47.54 0.95
C ILE A 421 -7.63 46.67 -0.25
N GLU A 422 -7.50 47.22 -1.47
CA GLU A 422 -7.72 46.45 -2.72
C GLU A 422 -6.80 45.24 -2.83
N ARG A 423 -5.55 45.44 -2.52
CA ARG A 423 -4.53 44.36 -2.55
C ARG A 423 -4.86 43.25 -1.55
N THR A 424 -5.28 43.60 -0.34
CA THR A 424 -5.65 42.62 0.70
C THR A 424 -6.89 41.84 0.28
N ILE A 425 -7.93 42.51 -0.23
CA ILE A 425 -9.13 41.88 -0.78
C ILE A 425 -8.77 40.92 -1.94
N LYS A 426 -7.90 41.35 -2.87
CA LYS A 426 -7.46 40.51 -4.00
C LYS A 426 -6.73 39.26 -3.53
N LYS A 427 -5.86 39.37 -2.52
CA LYS A 427 -5.17 38.23 -1.93
C LYS A 427 -6.15 37.24 -1.30
N ASP A 428 -7.11 37.73 -0.52
CA ASP A 428 -8.11 36.88 0.14
C ASP A 428 -9.02 36.21 -0.89
N ARG A 429 -9.51 36.94 -1.91
CA ARG A 429 -10.28 36.33 -3.02
C ARG A 429 -9.52 35.20 -3.73
N LYS A 430 -8.21 35.38 -3.95
CA LYS A 430 -7.37 34.32 -4.57
C LYS A 430 -7.28 33.08 -3.68
N LYS A 431 -7.18 33.24 -2.38
CA LYS A 431 -7.15 32.13 -1.42
C LYS A 431 -8.52 31.44 -1.30
N ASN A 432 -9.59 32.22 -1.24
CA ASN A 432 -10.95 31.72 -1.09
C ASN A 432 -11.42 30.93 -2.33
N LYS A 433 -10.91 31.26 -3.53
CA LYS A 433 -11.10 30.41 -4.73
C LYS A 433 -10.55 28.98 -4.54
N LYS A 434 -9.57 28.80 -3.65
CA LYS A 434 -9.01 27.50 -3.29
C LYS A 434 -9.67 26.88 -2.04
N GLY A 435 -10.70 27.53 -1.48
CA GLY A 435 -11.46 27.05 -0.32
C GLY A 435 -10.87 27.48 1.04
N ALA A 436 -10.00 28.49 1.09
CA ALA A 436 -9.40 28.92 2.35
C ALA A 436 -10.42 29.44 3.38
N ASP A 437 -11.51 30.06 2.92
CA ASP A 437 -12.64 30.51 3.72
C ASP A 437 -13.48 29.39 4.33
N LYS A 438 -13.36 28.18 3.82
CA LYS A 438 -14.06 26.98 4.29
C LYS A 438 -13.25 26.19 5.32
N LEU A 439 -11.95 26.42 5.43
CA LEU A 439 -11.09 25.72 6.38
C LEU A 439 -11.54 25.89 7.85
N PRO A 440 -12.00 27.08 8.30
CA PRO A 440 -12.56 27.23 9.65
C PRO A 440 -13.83 26.42 9.91
N LEU A 441 -14.51 25.95 8.87
CA LEU A 441 -15.78 25.22 8.95
C LEU A 441 -15.59 23.71 9.03
N LEU A 442 -14.35 23.21 9.00
CA LEU A 442 -14.07 21.80 9.09
C LEU A 442 -14.37 21.26 10.50
N ARG A 443 -15.16 20.19 10.54
CA ARG A 443 -15.57 19.48 11.74
C ARG A 443 -15.39 17.98 11.54
N TYR A 444 -15.25 17.27 12.64
CA TYR A 444 -15.37 15.81 12.59
C TYR A 444 -16.79 15.41 12.18
N ASN A 445 -16.93 14.25 11.57
CA ASN A 445 -18.20 13.56 11.50
C ASN A 445 -18.58 13.00 12.90
N VAL A 446 -19.77 12.42 13.04
CA VAL A 446 -20.30 11.99 14.35
C VAL A 446 -19.45 10.97 15.06
N ASP A 447 -18.79 10.06 14.30
CA ASP A 447 -17.95 8.98 14.84
C ASP A 447 -16.45 9.34 14.87
N GLY A 448 -16.07 10.52 14.42
CA GLY A 448 -14.67 10.97 14.40
C GLY A 448 -13.80 10.34 13.31
N SER A 449 -14.35 9.49 12.45
CA SER A 449 -13.57 8.76 11.43
C SER A 449 -13.14 9.62 10.24
N SER A 450 -13.80 10.75 10.02
CA SER A 450 -13.50 11.69 8.93
C SER A 450 -13.75 13.13 9.33
N ILE A 451 -13.28 14.07 8.50
CA ILE A 451 -13.56 15.50 8.62
C ILE A 451 -14.30 16.01 7.39
N GLU A 452 -15.23 16.92 7.59
CA GLU A 452 -16.06 17.51 6.53
C GLU A 452 -16.43 18.96 6.83
N ILE A 453 -16.85 19.69 5.80
CA ILE A 453 -17.35 21.07 5.96
C ILE A 453 -18.71 21.02 6.64
N GLY A 454 -18.85 21.70 7.79
CA GLY A 454 -20.11 21.75 8.52
C GLY A 454 -20.57 20.42 9.11
N GLY A 455 -19.65 19.49 9.35
CA GLY A 455 -19.90 18.23 10.03
C GLY A 455 -20.59 18.40 11.39
N ARG A 456 -21.24 17.32 11.87
CA ARG A 456 -22.04 17.36 13.11
C ARG A 456 -21.22 17.07 14.38
N GLY A 457 -19.95 16.68 14.22
CA GLY A 457 -19.03 16.42 15.33
C GLY A 457 -18.36 17.68 15.85
N GLU A 458 -17.34 17.48 16.65
CA GLU A 458 -16.55 18.56 17.24
C GLU A 458 -15.79 19.36 16.15
N GLN A 459 -15.36 20.56 16.54
CA GLN A 459 -14.56 21.42 15.68
C GLN A 459 -13.19 20.79 15.43
N PHE A 460 -12.84 20.54 14.16
CA PHE A 460 -11.52 20.05 13.77
C PHE A 460 -10.48 21.17 13.76
N THR A 461 -10.86 22.34 13.20
CA THR A 461 -9.98 23.50 13.07
C THR A 461 -9.88 24.26 14.37
N THR A 462 -8.67 24.43 14.90
CA THR A 462 -8.45 25.39 15.98
C THR A 462 -8.29 26.79 15.40
N ILE A 463 -9.11 27.73 15.87
CA ILE A 463 -9.09 29.13 15.42
C ILE A 463 -8.45 29.99 16.51
N ILE A 464 -7.43 30.76 16.14
CA ILE A 464 -6.81 31.78 16.98
C ILE A 464 -7.06 33.15 16.34
N ASN A 465 -7.73 34.03 17.09
CA ASN A 465 -7.96 35.41 16.69
C ASN A 465 -6.82 36.29 17.17
N ASN A 466 -6.08 36.88 16.25
CA ASN A 466 -5.01 37.81 16.51
C ASN A 466 -5.53 39.26 16.47
N ASP A 467 -6.36 39.58 17.46
CA ASP A 467 -7.06 40.89 17.63
C ASP A 467 -6.66 41.63 18.90
N GLY A 468 -5.79 41.02 19.74
CA GLY A 468 -5.24 41.58 20.96
C GLY A 468 -3.81 42.07 20.81
N THR A 469 -3.10 42.11 21.97
CA THR A 469 -1.67 42.38 21.99
C THR A 469 -0.85 41.22 21.42
N ILE A 470 0.42 41.48 21.14
CA ILE A 470 1.36 40.44 20.73
C ILE A 470 1.53 39.36 21.80
N ASP A 471 1.50 39.75 23.06
CA ASP A 471 1.64 38.84 24.21
C ASP A 471 0.40 37.95 24.34
N ASP A 472 -0.81 38.50 24.18
CA ASP A 472 -2.03 37.70 24.15
C ASP A 472 -2.00 36.65 23.01
N PHE A 473 -1.51 37.06 21.86
CA PHE A 473 -1.37 36.13 20.71
C PHE A 473 -0.33 35.03 21.02
N HIS A 474 0.79 35.38 21.61
CA HIS A 474 1.81 34.39 22.02
C HIS A 474 1.29 33.42 23.08
N ILE A 475 0.53 33.86 24.06
CA ILE A 475 -0.10 33.01 25.07
C ILE A 475 -1.06 32.01 24.43
N MET A 476 -1.86 32.43 23.47
CA MET A 476 -2.77 31.52 22.74
C MET A 476 -2.00 30.47 21.95
N LEU A 477 -0.89 30.84 21.31
CA LEU A 477 -0.02 29.92 20.59
C LEU A 477 0.66 28.93 21.54
N ASP A 478 1.16 29.38 22.68
CA ASP A 478 1.80 28.54 23.71
C ASP A 478 0.81 27.49 24.24
N ASN A 479 -0.40 27.90 24.59
CA ASN A 479 -1.44 27.00 25.05
C ASN A 479 -1.77 25.92 24.00
N TYR A 480 -1.87 26.33 22.74
CA TYR A 480 -2.13 25.39 21.63
C TYR A 480 -0.98 24.39 21.46
N ILE A 481 0.26 24.86 21.38
CA ILE A 481 1.43 24.00 21.16
C ILE A 481 1.67 23.05 22.35
N ASN A 482 1.55 23.54 23.58
CA ASN A 482 1.72 22.70 24.77
C ASN A 482 0.72 21.52 24.79
N SER A 483 -0.52 21.73 24.34
CA SER A 483 -1.50 20.64 24.20
C SER A 483 -1.04 19.58 23.19
N LYS A 484 -0.37 19.98 22.11
CA LYS A 484 0.14 19.07 21.07
C LYS A 484 1.40 18.34 21.49
N LEU A 485 2.27 18.99 22.26
CA LEU A 485 3.47 18.35 22.83
C LEU A 485 3.09 17.24 23.84
N VAL A 486 2.05 17.46 24.65
CA VAL A 486 1.54 16.40 25.54
C VAL A 486 1.07 15.20 24.70
N LYS A 487 0.28 15.42 23.68
CA LYS A 487 -0.23 14.38 22.79
C LYS A 487 0.89 13.61 22.06
N SER A 488 1.90 14.32 21.56
CA SER A 488 3.07 13.69 20.91
C SER A 488 3.84 12.78 21.88
N ARG A 489 4.02 13.21 23.12
CA ARG A 489 4.68 12.40 24.16
C ARG A 489 3.87 11.17 24.57
N GLU A 490 2.54 11.21 24.46
CA GLU A 490 1.67 10.05 24.66
C GLU A 490 1.87 9.03 23.55
N TYR A 491 1.89 9.44 22.29
CA TYR A 491 2.19 8.56 21.15
C TYR A 491 3.58 7.90 21.28
N ALA A 492 4.59 8.66 21.68
CA ALA A 492 5.92 8.11 21.88
C ALA A 492 6.00 7.06 23.02
N LYS A 493 5.11 7.13 24.03
CA LYS A 493 5.01 6.13 25.11
C LYS A 493 4.28 4.86 24.67
N GLU A 494 3.27 4.97 23.83
CA GLU A 494 2.54 3.81 23.30
C GLU A 494 3.41 2.91 22.43
N LEU A 495 4.39 3.49 21.74
CA LEU A 495 5.37 2.77 20.93
C LEU A 495 6.41 1.96 21.72
N LYS A 496 6.61 2.30 22.99
CA LYS A 496 7.57 1.63 23.87
C LYS A 496 6.97 0.48 24.67
N LYS A 497 5.67 0.27 24.54
CA LYS A 497 4.94 -0.87 25.11
C LYS A 497 4.73 -1.97 24.08
#